data_2fd67c69f812484d01dfadf952701c38
#
_entry.id   2fd67c69f812484d01dfadf952701c38
#
_cell.length_a   1.000
_cell.length_b   1.000
_cell.length_c   1.000
_cell.angle_alpha   90.00
_cell.angle_beta   90.00
_cell.angle_gamma   90.00
#
_symmetry.space_group_name_H-M   'P 1'
#
loop_
_entity.id
_entity.type
_entity.pdbx_description
1 polymer ?
#
loop_
_entity_poly.entity_id
_entity_poly.type
_entity_poly.pdbx_seq_one_letter_code
_entity_poly.pdbx_strand_id
1 'polypeptide(L)'
;MDSKKYLADWYDAIGFLEQRNGGAILNGVPIPMLQTDIVDEIKNPGKKGTLDVDHIFTAMCVVVGLDEQFPYARDYTHFLRENMEDTLRALEGKILKAAQNDDVERVYLFAHAKEILRGSIEDRLNTTYAMEGIYNARWQEDEGKSSEDLLKEIMDRYEKIIEEDPENTNALMALGRVHEARAHWIKAKFYYEKALQSSGDDGIKEELRRAIETVAEPAAIEGAKTYLHYGRYEEALKTIDEVNSQYTDPGSCSYIKGMAYYGLGDYERAVDYLEESSRHTKAGEVLNDYAIALAALGREEDAIAVLTEIVESNESDRTAFVNRGILYYRSEKFSDAHRDFESAYRLASDNQLWELIEQTRKLAEEE
;
A
#
# COMPACT_ATOMS: atom_id res chain seq x y z
N MET A 1 1.37 -7.18 -16.99
CA MET A 1 2.18 -8.01 -16.04
C MET A 1 3.35 -8.64 -16.80
N ASP A 2 4.55 -8.62 -16.25
CA ASP A 2 5.67 -9.38 -16.83
C ASP A 2 5.46 -10.89 -16.53
N SER A 3 4.84 -11.58 -17.50
CA SER A 3 4.55 -13.01 -17.37
C SER A 3 5.81 -13.87 -17.21
N LYS A 4 6.96 -13.45 -17.76
CA LYS A 4 8.24 -14.16 -17.58
C LYS A 4 8.73 -14.10 -16.14
N LYS A 5 8.46 -13.00 -15.44
CA LYS A 5 8.83 -12.85 -14.02
C LYS A 5 7.91 -13.65 -13.09
N TYR A 6 6.61 -13.65 -13.36
CA TYR A 6 5.62 -14.18 -12.41
C TYR A 6 5.05 -15.56 -12.79
N LEU A 7 5.20 -15.97 -14.06
CA LEU A 7 4.65 -17.19 -14.63
C LEU A 7 5.71 -17.99 -15.42
N ALA A 8 6.97 -17.96 -14.96
CA ALA A 8 8.10 -18.57 -15.68
C ALA A 8 7.87 -20.06 -15.98
N ASP A 9 7.32 -20.82 -15.04
CA ASP A 9 7.11 -22.27 -15.17
C ASP A 9 6.13 -22.62 -16.29
N TRP A 10 5.21 -21.73 -16.63
CA TRP A 10 4.26 -21.94 -17.71
C TRP A 10 4.87 -21.90 -19.09
N TYR A 11 5.99 -21.16 -19.28
CA TYR A 11 6.70 -21.15 -20.56
C TYR A 11 7.29 -22.53 -20.91
N ASP A 12 7.74 -23.28 -19.91
CA ASP A 12 8.30 -24.61 -20.09
C ASP A 12 7.22 -25.70 -20.07
N ALA A 13 6.03 -25.40 -19.49
CA ALA A 13 4.94 -26.36 -19.41
C ALA A 13 4.20 -26.61 -20.74
N ILE A 14 4.44 -25.77 -21.78
CA ILE A 14 3.75 -25.86 -23.07
C ILE A 14 4.61 -26.61 -24.07
N GLY A 15 4.08 -27.70 -24.63
CA GLY A 15 4.63 -28.44 -25.78
C GLY A 15 3.81 -28.20 -27.05
N PHE A 16 4.41 -28.44 -28.20
CA PHE A 16 3.77 -28.33 -29.50
C PHE A 16 3.85 -29.65 -30.26
N LEU A 17 2.71 -30.12 -30.75
CA LEU A 17 2.61 -31.33 -31.56
C LEU A 17 2.47 -30.97 -33.04
N GLU A 18 3.39 -31.46 -33.87
CA GLU A 18 3.29 -31.35 -35.32
C GLU A 18 2.33 -32.35 -35.89
N GLN A 19 1.48 -31.91 -36.79
CA GLN A 19 0.52 -32.83 -37.48
C GLN A 19 1.26 -33.58 -38.61
N ARG A 20 1.37 -34.88 -38.47
CA ARG A 20 1.81 -35.76 -39.60
C ARG A 20 0.62 -36.04 -40.53
N ASN A 21 0.74 -35.73 -41.81
CA ASN A 21 -0.25 -36.02 -42.88
C ASN A 21 -1.51 -35.13 -42.93
N GLY A 22 -1.39 -33.84 -43.27
CA GLY A 22 -2.43 -33.10 -43.97
C GLY A 22 -3.81 -32.93 -43.32
N GLY A 23 -4.00 -33.35 -42.09
CA GLY A 23 -5.20 -33.10 -41.28
C GLY A 23 -5.09 -31.71 -40.63
N ALA A 24 -5.65 -30.69 -41.27
CA ALA A 24 -5.56 -29.33 -40.78
C ALA A 24 -6.56 -29.05 -39.67
N ILE A 25 -6.27 -29.45 -38.42
CA ILE A 25 -7.07 -29.00 -37.26
C ILE A 25 -6.90 -27.49 -37.08
N LEU A 26 -5.69 -26.97 -37.31
CA LEU A 26 -5.32 -25.54 -37.14
C LEU A 26 -4.63 -24.96 -38.38
N ASN A 27 -5.05 -25.31 -39.59
CA ASN A 27 -4.49 -24.76 -40.83
C ASN A 27 -2.94 -24.80 -40.92
N GLY A 28 -2.32 -25.86 -40.37
CA GLY A 28 -0.88 -26.04 -40.35
C GLY A 28 -0.13 -25.40 -39.15
N VAL A 29 -0.86 -24.76 -38.24
CA VAL A 29 -0.30 -24.30 -36.95
C VAL A 29 -0.13 -25.51 -36.03
N PRO A 30 0.98 -25.65 -35.30
CA PRO A 30 1.16 -26.75 -34.33
C PRO A 30 0.05 -26.79 -33.28
N ILE A 31 -0.22 -27.95 -32.75
CA ILE A 31 -1.23 -28.12 -31.69
C ILE A 31 -0.55 -27.89 -30.33
N PRO A 32 -0.99 -26.91 -29.53
CA PRO A 32 -0.43 -26.69 -28.20
C PRO A 32 -1.01 -27.73 -27.23
N MET A 33 -0.16 -28.21 -26.32
CA MET A 33 -0.55 -29.15 -25.25
C MET A 33 0.22 -28.81 -23.98
N LEU A 34 -0.40 -28.91 -22.84
CA LEU A 34 0.35 -28.89 -21.58
C LEU A 34 1.11 -30.22 -21.41
N GLN A 35 2.34 -30.18 -20.90
CA GLN A 35 3.15 -31.37 -20.68
C GLN A 35 2.45 -32.41 -19.82
N THR A 36 1.68 -31.98 -18.82
CA THR A 36 0.84 -32.88 -17.99
C THR A 36 -0.18 -33.61 -18.81
N ASP A 37 -0.82 -32.96 -19.77
CA ASP A 37 -1.85 -33.54 -20.62
C ASP A 37 -1.25 -34.45 -21.67
N ILE A 38 -0.06 -34.14 -22.19
CA ILE A 38 0.71 -35.04 -23.07
C ILE A 38 1.01 -36.36 -22.36
N VAL A 39 1.40 -36.30 -21.08
CA VAL A 39 1.68 -37.50 -20.26
C VAL A 39 0.40 -38.30 -20.05
N ASP A 40 -0.73 -37.64 -19.80
CA ASP A 40 -2.02 -38.27 -19.63
C ASP A 40 -2.50 -38.97 -20.94
N GLU A 41 -2.37 -38.32 -22.09
CA GLU A 41 -2.70 -38.89 -23.40
C GLU A 41 -1.85 -40.12 -23.73
N ILE A 42 -0.58 -40.14 -23.33
CA ILE A 42 0.32 -41.29 -23.52
C ILE A 42 -0.10 -42.48 -22.62
N LYS A 43 -0.46 -42.18 -21.37
CA LYS A 43 -0.85 -43.23 -20.40
C LYS A 43 -2.24 -43.78 -20.64
N ASN A 44 -3.16 -42.92 -21.06
CA ASN A 44 -4.59 -43.22 -21.26
C ASN A 44 -5.03 -42.81 -22.67
N PRO A 45 -4.52 -43.42 -23.72
CA PRO A 45 -4.88 -43.04 -25.09
C PRO A 45 -6.36 -43.16 -25.30
N GLY A 46 -6.99 -42.08 -25.76
CA GLY A 46 -8.43 -42.03 -26.02
C GLY A 46 -8.88 -43.15 -26.96
N LYS A 47 -10.18 -43.47 -26.94
CA LYS A 47 -10.81 -44.56 -27.74
C LYS A 47 -10.63 -44.33 -29.24
N LYS A 48 -9.48 -44.36 -29.81
CA LYS A 48 -9.07 -44.27 -31.22
C LYS A 48 -7.78 -43.47 -31.45
N GLY A 49 -7.01 -43.10 -30.38
CA GLY A 49 -5.81 -42.29 -30.54
C GLY A 49 -6.10 -40.82 -30.99
N THR A 50 -7.27 -40.30 -30.63
CA THR A 50 -7.66 -38.90 -30.84
C THR A 50 -7.33 -38.11 -29.62
N LEU A 51 -6.66 -36.94 -29.79
CA LEU A 51 -6.38 -36.00 -28.71
C LEU A 51 -7.67 -35.43 -28.12
N ASP A 52 -7.69 -35.20 -26.81
CA ASP A 52 -8.80 -34.53 -26.15
C ASP A 52 -8.88 -33.07 -26.57
N VAL A 53 -10.01 -32.67 -27.13
CA VAL A 53 -10.27 -31.30 -27.57
C VAL A 53 -10.20 -30.30 -26.42
N ASP A 54 -10.59 -30.71 -25.21
CA ASP A 54 -10.53 -29.83 -24.01
C ASP A 54 -9.07 -29.53 -23.59
N HIS A 55 -8.17 -30.54 -23.75
CA HIS A 55 -6.73 -30.29 -23.51
C HIS A 55 -6.13 -29.28 -24.50
N ILE A 56 -6.49 -29.44 -25.80
CA ILE A 56 -6.04 -28.51 -26.84
C ILE A 56 -6.57 -27.08 -26.57
N PHE A 57 -7.87 -26.98 -26.31
CA PHE A 57 -8.49 -25.70 -25.98
C PHE A 57 -7.87 -25.05 -24.75
N THR A 58 -7.62 -25.82 -23.69
CA THR A 58 -6.96 -25.36 -22.47
C THR A 58 -5.58 -24.80 -22.77
N ALA A 59 -4.76 -25.53 -23.54
CA ALA A 59 -3.41 -25.09 -23.88
C ALA A 59 -3.43 -23.86 -24.77
N MET A 60 -4.35 -23.71 -25.73
CA MET A 60 -4.52 -22.48 -26.52
C MET A 60 -4.83 -21.28 -25.63
N CYS A 61 -5.76 -21.43 -24.69
CA CYS A 61 -6.11 -20.36 -23.76
C CYS A 61 -4.94 -19.96 -22.85
N VAL A 62 -4.16 -20.95 -22.38
CA VAL A 62 -2.93 -20.68 -21.61
C VAL A 62 -1.92 -19.90 -22.47
N VAL A 63 -1.65 -20.32 -23.70
CA VAL A 63 -0.72 -19.62 -24.60
C VAL A 63 -1.17 -18.18 -24.83
N VAL A 64 -2.45 -17.96 -25.12
CA VAL A 64 -3.00 -16.62 -25.38
C VAL A 64 -2.93 -15.76 -24.11
N GLY A 65 -3.27 -16.31 -22.95
CA GLY A 65 -3.22 -15.56 -21.67
C GLY A 65 -1.81 -15.35 -21.11
N LEU A 66 -0.81 -16.09 -21.58
CA LEU A 66 0.56 -16.00 -21.07
C LEU A 66 1.30 -14.80 -21.64
N ASP A 67 1.38 -14.70 -22.97
CA ASP A 67 2.11 -13.65 -23.68
C ASP A 67 1.66 -13.60 -25.15
N GLU A 68 1.29 -12.40 -25.63
CA GLU A 68 0.94 -12.19 -27.04
C GLU A 68 2.11 -12.47 -28.02
N GLN A 69 3.33 -12.45 -27.52
CA GLN A 69 4.56 -12.75 -28.31
C GLN A 69 4.95 -14.22 -28.22
N PHE A 70 4.24 -15.03 -27.42
CA PHE A 70 4.48 -16.46 -27.35
C PHE A 70 4.25 -17.11 -28.73
N PRO A 71 5.02 -18.13 -29.11
CA PRO A 71 4.85 -18.79 -30.40
C PRO A 71 3.40 -19.16 -30.68
N TYR A 72 2.90 -18.76 -31.85
CA TYR A 72 1.54 -19.03 -32.33
C TYR A 72 0.38 -18.41 -31.53
N ALA A 73 0.64 -17.56 -30.53
CA ALA A 73 -0.42 -16.93 -29.72
C ALA A 73 -1.44 -16.15 -30.57
N ARG A 74 -0.99 -15.47 -31.61
CA ARG A 74 -1.88 -14.75 -32.54
C ARG A 74 -2.75 -15.69 -33.37
N ASP A 75 -2.21 -16.83 -33.80
CA ASP A 75 -2.95 -17.82 -34.56
C ASP A 75 -4.04 -18.45 -33.69
N TYR A 76 -3.73 -18.80 -32.45
CA TYR A 76 -4.71 -19.31 -31.50
C TYR A 76 -5.74 -18.26 -31.12
N THR A 77 -5.36 -17.00 -30.96
CA THR A 77 -6.32 -15.91 -30.74
C THR A 77 -7.31 -15.80 -31.88
N HIS A 78 -6.83 -15.88 -33.11
CA HIS A 78 -7.69 -15.87 -34.29
C HIS A 78 -8.67 -17.07 -34.31
N PHE A 79 -8.17 -18.27 -34.10
CA PHE A 79 -8.98 -19.49 -34.04
C PHE A 79 -10.04 -19.44 -32.93
N LEU A 80 -9.67 -18.99 -31.74
CA LEU A 80 -10.61 -18.87 -30.60
C LEU A 80 -11.69 -17.80 -30.85
N ARG A 81 -11.41 -16.79 -31.65
CA ARG A 81 -12.38 -15.76 -32.04
C ARG A 81 -13.40 -16.22 -33.06
N GLU A 82 -13.12 -17.26 -33.86
CA GLU A 82 -14.08 -17.81 -34.83
C GLU A 82 -15.35 -18.35 -34.15
N ASN A 83 -15.23 -18.82 -32.90
CA ASN A 83 -16.35 -19.33 -32.11
C ASN A 83 -16.44 -18.58 -30.75
N MET A 84 -16.48 -17.25 -30.82
CA MET A 84 -16.33 -16.37 -29.66
C MET A 84 -17.26 -16.70 -28.47
N GLU A 85 -18.56 -16.91 -28.71
CA GLU A 85 -19.53 -17.15 -27.62
C GLU A 85 -19.23 -18.44 -26.85
N ASP A 86 -18.95 -19.55 -27.58
CA ASP A 86 -18.63 -20.82 -26.95
C ASP A 86 -17.28 -20.79 -26.25
N THR A 87 -16.31 -20.08 -26.85
CA THR A 87 -14.99 -19.85 -26.26
C THR A 87 -15.10 -19.08 -24.93
N LEU A 88 -15.85 -17.99 -24.89
CA LEU A 88 -16.04 -17.19 -23.67
C LEU A 88 -16.75 -18.00 -22.57
N ARG A 89 -17.78 -18.76 -22.95
CA ARG A 89 -18.49 -19.64 -22.00
C ARG A 89 -17.58 -20.73 -21.43
N ALA A 90 -16.76 -21.35 -22.26
CA ALA A 90 -15.79 -22.36 -21.83
C ALA A 90 -14.71 -21.76 -20.91
N LEU A 91 -14.19 -20.55 -21.23
CA LEU A 91 -13.25 -19.82 -20.36
C LEU A 91 -13.84 -19.50 -19.00
N GLU A 92 -15.10 -19.08 -18.92
CA GLU A 92 -15.79 -18.83 -17.64
C GLU A 92 -15.83 -20.09 -16.78
N GLY A 93 -16.16 -21.23 -17.37
CA GLY A 93 -16.12 -22.51 -16.66
C GLY A 93 -14.71 -22.88 -16.15
N LYS A 94 -13.67 -22.61 -16.96
CA LYS A 94 -12.28 -22.86 -16.57
C LYS A 94 -11.80 -21.92 -15.47
N ILE A 95 -12.14 -20.64 -15.54
CA ILE A 95 -11.85 -19.65 -14.48
C ILE A 95 -12.48 -20.10 -13.16
N LEU A 96 -13.77 -20.45 -13.19
CA LEU A 96 -14.48 -20.93 -11.99
C LEU A 96 -13.84 -22.19 -11.40
N LYS A 97 -13.48 -23.17 -12.23
CA LYS A 97 -12.81 -24.39 -11.79
C LYS A 97 -11.42 -24.11 -11.21
N ALA A 98 -10.66 -23.24 -11.82
CA ALA A 98 -9.35 -22.82 -11.30
C ALA A 98 -9.48 -22.11 -9.95
N ALA A 99 -10.44 -21.20 -9.82
CA ALA A 99 -10.71 -20.50 -8.56
C ALA A 99 -11.15 -21.45 -7.43
N GLN A 100 -11.97 -22.47 -7.73
CA GLN A 100 -12.36 -23.51 -6.76
C GLN A 100 -11.19 -24.37 -6.25
N ASN A 101 -10.09 -24.43 -7.01
CA ASN A 101 -8.86 -25.15 -6.65
C ASN A 101 -7.74 -24.23 -6.12
N ASP A 102 -8.04 -22.97 -5.85
CA ASP A 102 -7.06 -21.95 -5.43
C ASP A 102 -5.87 -21.79 -6.41
N ASP A 103 -6.06 -22.13 -7.70
CA ASP A 103 -5.05 -22.02 -8.75
C ASP A 103 -5.05 -20.59 -9.34
N VAL A 104 -4.43 -19.67 -8.61
CA VAL A 104 -4.42 -18.23 -8.96
C VAL A 104 -3.77 -17.96 -10.32
N GLU A 105 -2.78 -18.76 -10.71
CA GLU A 105 -2.08 -18.58 -11.99
C GLU A 105 -2.99 -18.96 -13.17
N ARG A 106 -3.72 -20.08 -13.07
CA ARG A 106 -4.72 -20.44 -14.10
C ARG A 106 -5.89 -19.48 -14.14
N VAL A 107 -6.34 -18.96 -12.98
CA VAL A 107 -7.38 -17.90 -12.97
C VAL A 107 -6.90 -16.71 -13.79
N TYR A 108 -5.66 -16.24 -13.56
CA TYR A 108 -5.09 -15.14 -14.33
C TYR A 108 -4.98 -15.47 -15.83
N LEU A 109 -4.40 -16.62 -16.18
CA LEU A 109 -4.19 -16.99 -17.59
C LEU A 109 -5.49 -17.03 -18.38
N PHE A 110 -6.56 -17.62 -17.82
CA PHE A 110 -7.85 -17.69 -18.48
C PHE A 110 -8.59 -16.34 -18.49
N ALA A 111 -8.48 -15.54 -17.43
CA ALA A 111 -9.05 -14.19 -17.39
C ALA A 111 -8.36 -13.28 -18.40
N HIS A 112 -7.03 -13.34 -18.50
CA HIS A 112 -6.25 -12.56 -19.45
C HIS A 112 -6.50 -12.99 -20.91
N ALA A 113 -6.64 -14.30 -21.16
CA ALA A 113 -7.07 -14.79 -22.47
C ALA A 113 -8.44 -14.21 -22.85
N LYS A 114 -9.40 -14.19 -21.91
CA LYS A 114 -10.73 -13.61 -22.11
C LYS A 114 -10.64 -12.10 -22.41
N GLU A 115 -9.78 -11.36 -21.70
CA GLU A 115 -9.50 -9.94 -21.96
C GLU A 115 -8.93 -9.73 -23.37
N ILE A 116 -7.94 -10.52 -23.79
CA ILE A 116 -7.34 -10.43 -25.13
C ILE A 116 -8.39 -10.72 -26.22
N LEU A 117 -9.29 -11.65 -25.98
CA LEU A 117 -10.32 -12.03 -26.95
C LEU A 117 -11.40 -10.96 -27.11
N ARG A 118 -11.99 -10.44 -26.04
CA ARG A 118 -13.15 -9.53 -26.04
C ARG A 118 -12.79 -8.09 -25.65
N GLY A 119 -11.98 -7.89 -24.62
CA GLY A 119 -11.45 -6.61 -24.19
C GLY A 119 -12.47 -5.69 -23.50
N SER A 120 -13.54 -6.24 -22.93
CA SER A 120 -14.51 -5.41 -22.18
C SER A 120 -13.93 -4.89 -20.86
N ILE A 121 -14.55 -3.84 -20.29
CA ILE A 121 -14.19 -3.32 -18.96
C ILE A 121 -14.27 -4.44 -17.91
N GLU A 122 -15.30 -5.26 -17.98
CA GLU A 122 -15.49 -6.41 -17.09
C GLU A 122 -14.34 -7.44 -17.19
N ASP A 123 -13.86 -7.74 -18.42
CA ASP A 123 -12.73 -8.65 -18.60
C ASP A 123 -11.45 -8.07 -18.02
N ARG A 124 -11.18 -6.80 -18.25
CA ARG A 124 -10.03 -6.08 -17.68
C ARG A 124 -10.09 -6.03 -16.15
N LEU A 125 -11.27 -5.83 -15.59
CA LEU A 125 -11.49 -5.87 -14.14
C LEU A 125 -11.18 -7.26 -13.59
N ASN A 126 -11.73 -8.32 -14.20
CA ASN A 126 -11.51 -9.71 -13.78
C ASN A 126 -10.03 -10.12 -13.88
N THR A 127 -9.32 -9.70 -14.94
CA THR A 127 -7.87 -9.92 -15.08
C THR A 127 -7.11 -9.20 -13.97
N THR A 128 -7.49 -7.98 -13.64
CA THR A 128 -6.82 -7.20 -12.59
C THR A 128 -7.04 -7.82 -11.20
N TYR A 129 -8.24 -8.35 -10.92
CA TYR A 129 -8.48 -9.16 -9.70
C TYR A 129 -7.63 -10.43 -9.65
N ALA A 130 -7.48 -11.11 -10.79
CA ALA A 130 -6.61 -12.29 -10.85
C ALA A 130 -5.13 -11.94 -10.61
N MET A 131 -4.68 -10.75 -11.05
CA MET A 131 -3.35 -10.22 -10.71
C MET A 131 -3.19 -9.96 -9.22
N GLU A 132 -4.24 -9.47 -8.52
CA GLU A 132 -4.22 -9.36 -7.04
C GLU A 132 -4.02 -10.74 -6.39
N GLY A 133 -4.63 -11.79 -6.93
CA GLY A 133 -4.42 -13.17 -6.45
C GLY A 133 -2.95 -13.59 -6.53
N ILE A 134 -2.28 -13.33 -7.66
CA ILE A 134 -0.83 -13.59 -7.84
C ILE A 134 -0.01 -12.71 -6.88
N TYR A 135 -0.34 -11.43 -6.77
CA TYR A 135 0.34 -10.52 -5.84
C TYR A 135 0.28 -11.02 -4.40
N ASN A 136 -0.91 -11.40 -3.92
CA ASN A 136 -1.11 -11.88 -2.56
C ASN A 136 -0.37 -13.22 -2.30
N ALA A 137 -0.36 -14.14 -3.26
CA ALA A 137 0.37 -15.39 -3.15
C ALA A 137 1.89 -15.15 -3.03
N ARG A 138 2.44 -14.28 -3.88
CA ARG A 138 3.87 -13.92 -3.86
C ARG A 138 4.27 -13.13 -2.61
N TRP A 139 3.38 -12.23 -2.13
CA TRP A 139 3.61 -11.48 -0.91
C TRP A 139 3.87 -12.40 0.29
N GLN A 140 3.12 -13.50 0.37
CA GLN A 140 3.29 -14.50 1.43
C GLN A 140 4.60 -15.28 1.32
N GLU A 141 5.12 -15.48 0.09
CA GLU A 141 6.35 -16.25 -0.15
C GLU A 141 7.64 -15.46 0.13
N ASP A 142 7.70 -14.17 -0.22
CA ASP A 142 8.93 -13.36 -0.17
C ASP A 142 8.86 -12.10 0.69
N GLU A 143 7.89 -12.02 1.61
CA GLU A 143 7.66 -10.86 2.49
C GLU A 143 7.50 -9.54 1.70
N GLY A 144 6.97 -9.60 0.49
CA GLY A 144 6.59 -8.43 -0.31
C GLY A 144 7.71 -7.74 -1.08
N LYS A 145 8.93 -8.26 -1.05
CA LYS A 145 10.11 -7.57 -1.63
C LYS A 145 10.13 -7.52 -3.15
N SER A 146 9.51 -8.48 -3.84
CA SER A 146 9.56 -8.60 -5.31
C SER A 146 8.31 -8.16 -6.03
N SER A 147 7.25 -7.78 -5.31
CA SER A 147 5.89 -7.59 -5.85
C SER A 147 5.47 -6.13 -6.06
N GLU A 148 6.32 -5.15 -5.70
CA GLU A 148 5.97 -3.72 -5.77
C GLU A 148 5.64 -3.26 -7.20
N ASP A 149 6.36 -3.76 -8.20
CA ASP A 149 6.09 -3.47 -9.62
C ASP A 149 4.73 -4.01 -10.06
N LEU A 150 4.36 -5.22 -9.57
CA LEU A 150 3.06 -5.83 -9.86
C LEU A 150 1.93 -5.04 -9.22
N LEU A 151 2.10 -4.61 -7.96
CA LEU A 151 1.11 -3.79 -7.27
C LEU A 151 0.89 -2.46 -7.98
N LYS A 152 1.96 -1.81 -8.42
CA LYS A 152 1.86 -0.58 -9.21
C LYS A 152 1.06 -0.80 -10.49
N GLU A 153 1.35 -1.88 -11.21
CA GLU A 153 0.62 -2.21 -12.43
C GLU A 153 -0.87 -2.50 -12.16
N ILE A 154 -1.19 -3.20 -11.05
CA ILE A 154 -2.57 -3.43 -10.62
C ILE A 154 -3.29 -2.10 -10.40
N MET A 155 -2.66 -1.16 -9.68
CA MET A 155 -3.23 0.18 -9.44
C MET A 155 -3.44 0.94 -10.75
N ASP A 156 -2.44 0.97 -11.64
CA ASP A 156 -2.52 1.64 -12.95
C ASP A 156 -3.65 1.06 -13.80
N ARG A 157 -3.93 -0.25 -13.71
CA ARG A 157 -5.03 -0.89 -14.43
C ARG A 157 -6.40 -0.50 -13.87
N TYR A 158 -6.56 -0.44 -12.54
CA TYR A 158 -7.80 0.08 -11.94
C TYR A 158 -8.02 1.55 -12.26
N GLU A 159 -6.98 2.38 -12.22
CA GLU A 159 -7.05 3.80 -12.61
C GLU A 159 -7.53 3.96 -14.05
N LYS A 160 -7.02 3.17 -15.01
CA LYS A 160 -7.50 3.17 -16.40
C LYS A 160 -8.96 2.73 -16.52
N ILE A 161 -9.42 1.79 -15.70
CA ILE A 161 -10.83 1.38 -15.69
C ILE A 161 -11.70 2.55 -15.24
N ILE A 162 -11.34 3.29 -14.18
CA ILE A 162 -12.11 4.44 -13.71
C ILE A 162 -11.96 5.69 -14.60
N GLU A 163 -10.91 5.79 -15.43
CA GLU A 163 -10.81 6.82 -16.46
C GLU A 163 -11.88 6.62 -17.56
N GLU A 164 -12.18 5.36 -17.90
CA GLU A 164 -13.19 5.02 -18.91
C GLU A 164 -14.60 4.93 -18.32
N ASP A 165 -14.73 4.42 -17.09
CA ASP A 165 -15.98 4.27 -16.33
C ASP A 165 -15.78 4.82 -14.90
N PRO A 166 -15.96 6.14 -14.71
CA PRO A 166 -15.73 6.80 -13.41
C PRO A 166 -16.63 6.32 -12.26
N GLU A 167 -17.73 5.64 -12.59
CA GLU A 167 -18.69 5.10 -11.63
C GLU A 167 -18.50 3.58 -11.41
N ASN A 168 -17.44 2.98 -11.90
CA ASN A 168 -17.16 1.57 -11.70
C ASN A 168 -16.90 1.24 -10.22
N THR A 169 -17.95 0.86 -9.52
CA THR A 169 -17.94 0.59 -8.08
C THR A 169 -16.85 -0.42 -7.70
N ASN A 170 -16.66 -1.48 -8.51
CA ASN A 170 -15.70 -2.53 -8.21
C ASN A 170 -14.25 -2.05 -8.30
N ALA A 171 -13.90 -1.28 -9.33
CA ALA A 171 -12.56 -0.71 -9.48
C ALA A 171 -12.27 0.32 -8.39
N LEU A 172 -13.26 1.15 -8.03
CA LEU A 172 -13.15 2.12 -6.93
C LEU A 172 -12.94 1.41 -5.58
N MET A 173 -13.70 0.36 -5.29
CA MET A 173 -13.53 -0.45 -4.07
C MET A 173 -12.14 -1.08 -4.02
N ALA A 174 -11.66 -1.63 -5.14
CA ALA A 174 -10.33 -2.25 -5.21
C ALA A 174 -9.23 -1.24 -4.91
N LEU A 175 -9.26 -0.04 -5.51
CA LEU A 175 -8.31 1.03 -5.19
C LEU A 175 -8.41 1.47 -3.73
N GLY A 176 -9.62 1.53 -3.16
CA GLY A 176 -9.81 1.79 -1.73
C GLY A 176 -9.06 0.78 -0.87
N ARG A 177 -9.24 -0.53 -1.12
CA ARG A 177 -8.55 -1.61 -0.40
C ARG A 177 -7.03 -1.56 -0.55
N VAL A 178 -6.53 -1.30 -1.77
CA VAL A 178 -5.08 -1.19 -2.00
C VAL A 178 -4.49 -0.03 -1.22
N HIS A 179 -5.14 1.14 -1.22
CA HIS A 179 -4.68 2.28 -0.45
C HIS A 179 -4.77 2.06 1.07
N GLU A 180 -5.83 1.39 1.56
CA GLU A 180 -5.98 1.00 2.96
C GLU A 180 -4.84 0.08 3.40
N ALA A 181 -4.53 -0.96 2.64
CA ALA A 181 -3.43 -1.89 2.92
C ALA A 181 -2.05 -1.20 2.96
N ARG A 182 -1.90 -0.07 2.28
CA ARG A 182 -0.69 0.77 2.27
C ARG A 182 -0.72 1.90 3.30
N ALA A 183 -1.71 1.93 4.17
CA ALA A 183 -1.92 3.02 5.14
C ALA A 183 -2.02 4.42 4.49
N HIS A 184 -2.49 4.51 3.25
CA HIS A 184 -2.82 5.76 2.58
C HIS A 184 -4.30 6.11 2.83
N TRP A 185 -4.60 6.48 4.07
CA TRP A 185 -5.95 6.51 4.61
C TRP A 185 -6.89 7.52 3.92
N ILE A 186 -6.39 8.70 3.59
CA ILE A 186 -7.15 9.73 2.86
C ILE A 186 -7.57 9.21 1.48
N LYS A 187 -6.65 8.55 0.76
CA LYS A 187 -6.97 7.99 -0.56
C LYS A 187 -7.92 6.81 -0.45
N ALA A 188 -7.74 5.93 0.54
CA ALA A 188 -8.65 4.82 0.80
C ALA A 188 -10.08 5.33 1.03
N LYS A 189 -10.26 6.29 1.95
CA LYS A 189 -11.54 6.93 2.23
C LYS A 189 -12.17 7.55 0.98
N PHE A 190 -11.39 8.31 0.21
CA PHE A 190 -11.86 8.94 -1.02
C PHE A 190 -12.42 7.93 -2.04
N TYR A 191 -11.71 6.82 -2.27
CA TYR A 191 -12.17 5.80 -3.20
C TYR A 191 -13.39 5.04 -2.69
N TYR A 192 -13.47 4.73 -1.40
CA TYR A 192 -14.63 4.10 -0.78
C TYR A 192 -15.88 5.00 -0.82
N GLU A 193 -15.73 6.31 -0.57
CA GLU A 193 -16.85 7.28 -0.66
C GLU A 193 -17.35 7.40 -2.10
N LYS A 194 -16.46 7.42 -3.09
CA LYS A 194 -16.86 7.38 -4.51
C LYS A 194 -17.58 6.08 -4.86
N ALA A 195 -17.07 4.94 -4.43
CA ALA A 195 -17.71 3.65 -4.65
C ALA A 195 -19.11 3.59 -4.01
N LEU A 196 -19.28 4.17 -2.81
CA LEU A 196 -20.57 4.24 -2.13
C LEU A 196 -21.60 5.07 -2.92
N GLN A 197 -21.16 6.17 -3.54
CA GLN A 197 -22.03 7.02 -4.37
C GLN A 197 -22.46 6.33 -5.67
N SER A 198 -21.55 5.52 -6.26
CA SER A 198 -21.78 4.85 -7.54
C SER A 198 -22.55 3.52 -7.41
N SER A 199 -22.53 2.91 -6.23
CA SER A 199 -23.12 1.57 -6.04
C SER A 199 -24.65 1.62 -6.08
N GLY A 200 -25.24 0.69 -6.86
CA GLY A 200 -26.68 0.39 -6.86
C GLY A 200 -27.09 -0.72 -5.89
N ASP A 201 -26.13 -1.48 -5.34
CA ASP A 201 -26.36 -2.65 -4.49
C ASP A 201 -26.29 -2.28 -3.00
N ASP A 202 -27.35 -2.61 -2.26
CA ASP A 202 -27.47 -2.25 -0.84
C ASP A 202 -26.50 -3.06 0.04
N GLY A 203 -26.12 -4.28 -0.35
CA GLY A 203 -25.13 -5.10 0.37
C GLY A 203 -23.73 -4.50 0.24
N ILE A 204 -23.36 -4.09 -0.98
CA ILE A 204 -22.09 -3.40 -1.26
C ILE A 204 -22.05 -2.05 -0.54
N LYS A 205 -23.15 -1.30 -0.51
CA LYS A 205 -23.22 -0.03 0.24
C LYS A 205 -22.97 -0.23 1.73
N GLU A 206 -23.49 -1.29 2.30
CA GLU A 206 -23.27 -1.59 3.73
C GLU A 206 -21.81 -1.97 4.01
N GLU A 207 -21.17 -2.75 3.13
CA GLU A 207 -19.74 -3.05 3.20
C GLU A 207 -18.90 -1.77 3.11
N LEU A 208 -19.22 -0.90 2.15
CA LEU A 208 -18.51 0.36 1.96
C LEU A 208 -18.65 1.32 3.15
N ARG A 209 -19.84 1.39 3.78
CA ARG A 209 -20.01 2.21 4.99
C ARG A 209 -19.10 1.74 6.12
N ARG A 210 -19.00 0.43 6.33
CA ARG A 210 -18.09 -0.15 7.32
C ARG A 210 -16.63 0.14 6.99
N ALA A 211 -16.23 -0.01 5.73
CA ALA A 211 -14.88 0.32 5.29
C ALA A 211 -14.55 1.81 5.51
N ILE A 212 -15.48 2.71 5.17
CA ILE A 212 -15.34 4.16 5.42
C ILE A 212 -15.20 4.45 6.91
N GLU A 213 -16.02 3.82 7.74
CA GLU A 213 -15.96 3.97 9.20
C GLU A 213 -14.61 3.51 9.76
N THR A 214 -14.09 2.38 9.28
CA THR A 214 -12.77 1.86 9.66
C THR A 214 -11.62 2.82 9.34
N VAL A 215 -11.65 3.45 8.17
CA VAL A 215 -10.57 4.35 7.73
C VAL A 215 -10.78 5.82 8.12
N ALA A 216 -11.93 6.17 8.73
CA ALA A 216 -12.29 7.57 9.00
C ALA A 216 -11.31 8.25 9.96
N GLU A 217 -11.00 7.60 11.08
CA GLU A 217 -10.08 8.13 12.09
C GLU A 217 -8.63 8.19 11.57
N PRO A 218 -8.04 7.11 11.02
CA PRO A 218 -6.71 7.19 10.43
C PRO A 218 -6.60 8.26 9.33
N ALA A 219 -7.62 8.43 8.50
CA ALA A 219 -7.65 9.46 7.45
C ALA A 219 -7.70 10.88 8.05
N ALA A 220 -8.44 11.07 9.14
CA ALA A 220 -8.48 12.36 9.82
C ALA A 220 -7.12 12.70 10.48
N ILE A 221 -6.48 11.72 11.10
CA ILE A 221 -5.13 11.87 11.67
C ILE A 221 -4.12 12.23 10.58
N GLU A 222 -4.12 11.51 9.44
CA GLU A 222 -3.25 11.81 8.28
C GLU A 222 -3.50 13.22 7.74
N GLY A 223 -4.78 13.60 7.58
CA GLY A 223 -5.18 14.92 7.10
C GLY A 223 -4.79 16.04 8.06
N ALA A 224 -5.05 15.85 9.35
CA ALA A 224 -4.70 16.83 10.37
C ALA A 224 -3.18 17.03 10.51
N LYS A 225 -2.38 15.95 10.44
CA LYS A 225 -0.90 16.04 10.38
C LYS A 225 -0.45 16.83 9.15
N THR A 226 -1.10 16.64 8.02
CA THR A 226 -0.83 17.41 6.80
C THR A 226 -1.14 18.89 7.00
N TYR A 227 -2.27 19.23 7.62
CA TYR A 227 -2.61 20.63 7.95
C TYR A 227 -1.62 21.24 8.92
N LEU A 228 -1.18 20.53 9.96
CA LEU A 228 -0.11 21.00 10.86
C LEU A 228 1.18 21.35 10.11
N HIS A 229 1.60 20.47 9.20
CA HIS A 229 2.81 20.68 8.40
C HIS A 229 2.77 21.98 7.58
N TYR A 230 1.57 22.34 7.09
CA TYR A 230 1.37 23.59 6.34
C TYR A 230 0.97 24.80 7.21
N GLY A 231 1.02 24.68 8.53
CA GLY A 231 0.66 25.77 9.46
C GLY A 231 -0.83 26.11 9.48
N ARG A 232 -1.69 25.21 9.01
CA ARG A 232 -3.16 25.35 8.96
C ARG A 232 -3.79 24.77 10.23
N TYR A 233 -3.55 25.44 11.35
CA TYR A 233 -3.84 24.92 12.68
C TYR A 233 -5.35 24.76 12.97
N GLU A 234 -6.17 25.74 12.54
CA GLU A 234 -7.61 25.67 12.71
C GLU A 234 -8.24 24.51 11.93
N GLU A 235 -7.75 24.26 10.70
CA GLU A 235 -8.21 23.14 9.90
C GLU A 235 -7.76 21.81 10.49
N ALA A 236 -6.57 21.73 11.08
CA ALA A 236 -6.12 20.54 11.79
C ALA A 236 -7.05 20.21 12.96
N LEU A 237 -7.39 21.21 13.80
CA LEU A 237 -8.34 21.06 14.91
C LEU A 237 -9.71 20.62 14.42
N LYS A 238 -10.25 21.29 13.40
CA LYS A 238 -11.56 20.95 12.83
C LYS A 238 -11.56 19.49 12.35
N THR A 239 -10.53 19.06 11.64
CA THR A 239 -10.45 17.70 11.07
C THR A 239 -10.43 16.64 12.17
N ILE A 240 -9.71 16.87 13.27
CA ILE A 240 -9.66 15.94 14.41
C ILE A 240 -10.95 15.97 15.21
N ASP A 241 -11.63 17.10 15.35
CA ASP A 241 -12.88 17.23 16.11
C ASP A 241 -14.10 16.64 15.37
N GLU A 242 -14.05 16.51 14.04
CA GLU A 242 -15.07 15.84 13.23
C GLU A 242 -15.09 14.32 13.42
N VAL A 243 -14.02 13.71 13.93
CA VAL A 243 -13.97 12.28 14.22
C VAL A 243 -14.62 12.01 15.57
N ASN A 244 -15.49 11.02 15.60
CA ASN A 244 -16.33 10.68 16.76
C ASN A 244 -15.50 10.44 18.03
N SER A 245 -16.05 10.76 19.19
CA SER A 245 -15.39 10.92 20.49
C SER A 245 -14.72 9.69 21.14
N GLN A 246 -14.64 8.56 20.46
CA GLN A 246 -13.91 7.36 20.91
C GLN A 246 -12.76 7.07 19.95
N TYR A 247 -11.67 7.78 20.13
CA TYR A 247 -10.45 7.54 19.36
C TYR A 247 -9.83 6.19 19.71
N THR A 248 -9.42 5.42 18.69
CA THR A 248 -8.60 4.21 18.87
C THR A 248 -7.14 4.60 19.12
N ASP A 249 -6.73 5.80 18.66
CA ASP A 249 -5.42 6.40 18.94
C ASP A 249 -5.56 7.78 19.63
N PRO A 250 -5.93 7.81 20.92
CA PRO A 250 -6.09 9.06 21.65
C PRO A 250 -4.76 9.84 21.79
N GLY A 251 -3.64 9.13 21.81
CA GLY A 251 -2.31 9.75 21.88
C GLY A 251 -1.99 10.62 20.70
N SER A 252 -2.21 10.13 19.47
CA SER A 252 -2.01 10.93 18.24
C SER A 252 -3.02 12.07 18.13
N CYS A 253 -4.27 11.87 18.54
CA CYS A 253 -5.27 12.93 18.49
C CYS A 253 -4.91 14.07 19.44
N SER A 254 -4.52 13.77 20.68
CA SER A 254 -4.07 14.78 21.66
C SER A 254 -2.78 15.46 21.22
N TYR A 255 -1.83 14.73 20.62
CA TYR A 255 -0.64 15.34 20.01
C TYR A 255 -0.97 16.39 18.95
N ILE A 256 -1.86 16.03 18.00
CA ILE A 256 -2.27 16.95 16.92
C ILE A 256 -2.94 18.21 17.51
N LYS A 257 -3.84 18.05 18.49
CA LYS A 257 -4.48 19.19 19.18
C LYS A 257 -3.46 20.06 19.87
N GLY A 258 -2.53 19.44 20.61
CA GLY A 258 -1.46 20.16 21.31
C GLY A 258 -0.59 20.98 20.38
N MET A 259 -0.13 20.38 19.27
CA MET A 259 0.68 21.07 18.28
C MET A 259 -0.09 22.18 17.54
N ALA A 260 -1.37 21.97 17.27
CA ALA A 260 -2.21 23.00 16.67
C ALA A 260 -2.39 24.20 17.59
N TYR A 261 -2.69 23.98 18.88
CA TYR A 261 -2.78 25.05 19.86
C TYR A 261 -1.45 25.77 20.09
N TYR A 262 -0.33 25.03 20.09
CA TYR A 262 1.01 25.64 20.11
C TYR A 262 1.22 26.59 18.93
N GLY A 263 0.88 26.16 17.72
CA GLY A 263 0.98 26.98 16.52
C GLY A 263 0.05 28.21 16.51
N LEU A 264 -1.08 28.14 17.22
CA LEU A 264 -2.00 29.28 17.42
C LEU A 264 -1.56 30.21 18.57
N GLY A 265 -0.51 29.86 19.32
CA GLY A 265 -0.01 30.63 20.46
C GLY A 265 -0.80 30.42 21.76
N ASP A 266 -1.69 29.45 21.81
CA ASP A 266 -2.42 29.06 23.02
C ASP A 266 -1.63 27.98 23.76
N TYR A 267 -0.61 28.42 24.48
CA TYR A 267 0.35 27.52 25.12
C TYR A 267 -0.25 26.76 26.31
N GLU A 268 -1.27 27.31 26.99
CA GLU A 268 -1.99 26.60 28.04
C GLU A 268 -2.64 25.33 27.51
N ARG A 269 -3.48 25.44 26.46
CA ARG A 269 -4.12 24.28 25.84
C ARG A 269 -3.12 23.35 25.18
N ALA A 270 -2.04 23.89 24.60
CA ALA A 270 -0.98 23.09 24.02
C ALA A 270 -0.35 22.16 25.07
N VAL A 271 -0.01 22.68 26.23
CA VAL A 271 0.56 21.93 27.38
C VAL A 271 -0.41 20.82 27.82
N ASP A 272 -1.69 21.16 28.02
CA ASP A 272 -2.69 20.19 28.48
C ASP A 272 -2.82 18.98 27.52
N TYR A 273 -2.92 19.24 26.23
CA TYR A 273 -3.04 18.18 25.22
C TYR A 273 -1.73 17.41 25.01
N LEU A 274 -0.55 18.06 25.03
CA LEU A 274 0.73 17.36 24.91
C LEU A 274 1.04 16.53 26.15
N GLU A 275 0.65 16.98 27.33
CA GLU A 275 0.71 16.17 28.55
C GLU A 275 -0.17 14.93 28.44
N GLU A 276 -1.40 15.07 27.95
CA GLU A 276 -2.28 13.93 27.69
C GLU A 276 -1.66 12.95 26.69
N SER A 277 -1.11 13.45 25.56
CA SER A 277 -0.41 12.62 24.59
C SER A 277 0.76 11.86 25.21
N SER A 278 1.54 12.50 26.08
CA SER A 278 2.71 11.90 26.76
C SER A 278 2.36 10.77 27.72
N ARG A 279 1.10 10.68 28.15
CA ARG A 279 0.59 9.56 28.97
C ARG A 279 0.36 8.31 28.12
N HIS A 280 0.11 8.46 26.81
CA HIS A 280 -0.11 7.35 25.88
C HIS A 280 1.18 6.87 25.21
N THR A 281 2.18 7.75 25.08
CA THR A 281 3.46 7.39 24.46
C THR A 281 4.62 8.11 25.13
N LYS A 282 5.75 7.41 25.23
CA LYS A 282 7.04 7.97 25.68
C LYS A 282 8.00 8.23 24.51
N ALA A 283 7.44 8.45 23.31
CA ALA A 283 8.24 8.82 22.14
C ALA A 283 8.97 10.16 22.40
N GLY A 284 10.26 10.18 22.15
CA GLY A 284 11.10 11.36 22.37
C GLY A 284 10.59 12.62 21.65
N GLU A 285 10.01 12.46 20.46
CA GLU A 285 9.40 13.56 19.69
C GLU A 285 8.27 14.23 20.49
N VAL A 286 7.31 13.45 21.01
CA VAL A 286 6.16 13.96 21.79
C VAL A 286 6.63 14.66 23.07
N LEU A 287 7.58 14.07 23.77
CA LEU A 287 8.12 14.66 25.01
C LEU A 287 8.95 15.92 24.75
N ASN A 288 9.71 15.98 23.64
CA ASN A 288 10.42 17.18 23.23
C ASN A 288 9.44 18.34 22.93
N ASP A 289 8.38 18.07 22.16
CA ASP A 289 7.36 19.07 21.83
C ASP A 289 6.60 19.54 23.08
N TYR A 290 6.31 18.60 24.01
CA TYR A 290 5.73 18.93 25.31
C TYR A 290 6.64 19.88 26.13
N ALA A 291 7.94 19.58 26.18
CA ALA A 291 8.91 20.46 26.86
C ALA A 291 9.02 21.85 26.20
N ILE A 292 8.97 21.91 24.87
CA ILE A 292 8.95 23.18 24.13
C ILE A 292 7.70 24.00 24.47
N ALA A 293 6.52 23.34 24.56
CA ALA A 293 5.28 24.01 24.92
C ALA A 293 5.32 24.53 26.39
N LEU A 294 5.86 23.73 27.33
CA LEU A 294 6.08 24.17 28.71
C LEU A 294 6.99 25.40 28.77
N ALA A 295 8.10 25.41 28.03
CA ALA A 295 9.01 26.52 27.97
C ALA A 295 8.37 27.79 27.36
N ALA A 296 7.52 27.61 26.33
CA ALA A 296 6.76 28.71 25.75
C ALA A 296 5.72 29.29 26.72
N LEU A 297 5.17 28.46 27.60
CA LEU A 297 4.27 28.87 28.68
C LEU A 297 5.03 29.53 29.87
N GLY A 298 6.38 29.56 29.84
CA GLY A 298 7.21 30.08 30.93
C GLY A 298 7.50 29.06 32.06
N ARG A 299 7.15 27.80 31.88
CA ARG A 299 7.40 26.71 32.84
C ARG A 299 8.74 26.01 32.53
N GLU A 300 9.83 26.78 32.58
CA GLU A 300 11.15 26.30 32.15
C GLU A 300 11.71 25.17 32.99
N GLU A 301 11.45 25.17 34.31
CA GLU A 301 11.90 24.10 35.23
C GLU A 301 11.22 22.77 34.90
N ASP A 302 9.93 22.81 34.60
CA ASP A 302 9.16 21.61 34.21
C ASP A 302 9.65 21.09 32.85
N ALA A 303 9.95 22.00 31.90
CA ALA A 303 10.51 21.63 30.59
C ALA A 303 11.88 20.94 30.74
N ILE A 304 12.75 21.45 31.59
CA ILE A 304 14.07 20.84 31.89
C ILE A 304 13.87 19.44 32.51
N ALA A 305 12.89 19.27 33.41
CA ALA A 305 12.62 17.97 34.00
C ALA A 305 12.19 16.93 32.94
N VAL A 306 11.29 17.30 32.04
CA VAL A 306 10.85 16.43 30.91
C VAL A 306 12.02 16.07 30.00
N LEU A 307 12.85 17.05 29.60
CA LEU A 307 14.01 16.79 28.76
C LEU A 307 15.07 15.95 29.46
N THR A 308 15.16 16.03 30.79
CA THR A 308 16.06 15.17 31.56
C THR A 308 15.58 13.73 31.54
N GLU A 309 14.26 13.47 31.66
CA GLU A 309 13.69 12.12 31.47
C GLU A 309 14.06 11.52 30.11
N ILE A 310 14.00 12.33 29.04
CA ILE A 310 14.38 11.87 27.68
C ILE A 310 15.86 11.48 27.66
N VAL A 311 16.75 12.37 28.08
CA VAL A 311 18.19 12.15 28.02
C VAL A 311 18.63 10.96 28.87
N GLU A 312 18.00 10.75 30.04
CA GLU A 312 18.28 9.60 30.91
C GLU A 312 17.81 8.27 30.31
N SER A 313 16.70 8.31 29.55
CA SER A 313 16.17 7.10 28.87
C SER A 313 16.81 6.81 27.53
N ASN A 314 17.30 7.84 26.85
CA ASN A 314 17.95 7.76 25.51
C ASN A 314 19.10 8.78 25.39
N GLU A 315 20.31 8.35 25.75
CA GLU A 315 21.53 9.16 25.66
C GLU A 315 21.90 9.53 24.20
N SER A 316 21.18 9.00 23.21
CA SER A 316 21.37 9.32 21.79
C SER A 316 20.37 10.35 21.25
N ASP A 317 19.49 10.90 22.08
CA ASP A 317 18.53 11.92 21.66
C ASP A 317 19.21 13.31 21.62
N ARG A 318 19.77 13.61 20.45
CA ARG A 318 20.45 14.88 20.19
C ARG A 318 19.52 16.08 20.41
N THR A 319 18.25 15.96 20.03
CA THR A 319 17.28 17.06 20.13
C THR A 319 17.00 17.42 21.58
N ALA A 320 16.87 16.43 22.45
CA ALA A 320 16.67 16.65 23.87
C ALA A 320 17.87 17.36 24.53
N PHE A 321 19.10 16.96 24.20
CA PHE A 321 20.29 17.68 24.67
C PHE A 321 20.32 19.13 24.20
N VAL A 322 20.03 19.42 22.91
CA VAL A 322 20.01 20.78 22.38
C VAL A 322 18.93 21.60 23.09
N ASN A 323 17.71 21.08 23.19
CA ASN A 323 16.60 21.80 23.82
C ASN A 323 16.87 22.08 25.31
N ARG A 324 17.40 21.11 26.06
CA ARG A 324 17.76 21.28 27.47
C ARG A 324 18.91 22.26 27.64
N GLY A 325 19.93 22.18 26.80
CA GLY A 325 21.05 23.14 26.76
C GLY A 325 20.60 24.54 26.52
N ILE A 326 19.64 24.78 25.60
CA ILE A 326 19.04 26.12 25.37
C ILE A 326 18.33 26.65 26.62
N LEU A 327 17.57 25.80 27.33
CA LEU A 327 16.87 26.17 28.56
C LEU A 327 17.86 26.49 29.69
N TYR A 328 18.92 25.72 29.86
CA TYR A 328 19.99 25.99 30.79
C TYR A 328 20.70 27.33 30.46
N TYR A 329 20.96 27.59 29.19
CA TYR A 329 21.56 28.84 28.74
C TYR A 329 20.67 30.05 29.08
N ARG A 330 19.34 29.93 28.82
CA ARG A 330 18.37 31.00 29.17
C ARG A 330 18.24 31.22 30.68
N SER A 331 18.45 30.17 31.47
CA SER A 331 18.44 30.23 32.93
C SER A 331 19.83 30.60 33.53
N GLU A 332 20.77 31.05 32.69
CA GLU A 332 22.15 31.44 33.07
C GLU A 332 22.96 30.29 33.72
N LYS A 333 22.57 29.01 33.54
CA LYS A 333 23.29 27.81 33.98
C LYS A 333 24.27 27.36 32.89
N PHE A 334 25.32 28.18 32.68
CA PHE A 334 26.19 28.03 31.51
C PHE A 334 27.01 26.73 31.51
N SER A 335 27.42 26.25 32.69
CA SER A 335 28.16 25.01 32.84
C SER A 335 27.30 23.80 32.42
N ASP A 336 26.01 23.78 32.75
CA ASP A 336 25.09 22.70 32.35
C ASP A 336 24.72 22.78 30.86
N ALA A 337 24.52 24.01 30.34
CA ALA A 337 24.29 24.26 28.92
C ALA A 337 25.48 23.78 28.07
N HIS A 338 26.70 24.10 28.48
CA HIS A 338 27.92 23.66 27.80
C HIS A 338 28.00 22.15 27.70
N ARG A 339 27.75 21.44 28.80
CA ARG A 339 27.78 19.96 28.83
C ARG A 339 26.76 19.32 27.89
N ASP A 340 25.56 19.89 27.82
CA ASP A 340 24.51 19.40 26.94
C ASP A 340 24.83 19.66 25.46
N PHE A 341 25.31 20.83 25.12
CA PHE A 341 25.76 21.14 23.74
C PHE A 341 26.92 20.28 23.29
N GLU A 342 27.91 19.99 24.17
CA GLU A 342 28.98 19.04 23.86
C GLU A 342 28.43 17.62 23.62
N SER A 343 27.44 17.17 24.42
CA SER A 343 26.83 15.89 24.25
C SER A 343 26.07 15.80 22.92
N ALA A 344 25.30 16.83 22.55
CA ALA A 344 24.64 16.92 21.26
C ALA A 344 25.63 16.95 20.08
N TYR A 345 26.75 17.67 20.22
CA TYR A 345 27.79 17.76 19.19
C TYR A 345 28.51 16.42 18.95
N ARG A 346 28.73 15.63 20.00
CA ARG A 346 29.29 14.30 19.86
C ARG A 346 28.40 13.33 19.09
N LEU A 347 27.07 13.52 19.16
CA LEU A 347 26.10 12.72 18.41
C LEU A 347 26.06 13.10 16.92
N ALA A 348 26.07 14.40 16.63
CA ALA A 348 26.17 14.93 15.27
C ALA A 348 26.74 16.35 15.30
N SER A 349 27.91 16.52 14.71
CA SER A 349 28.60 17.82 14.67
C SER A 349 27.95 18.76 13.65
N ASP A 350 27.74 20.03 14.07
CA ASP A 350 27.38 21.13 13.18
C ASP A 350 28.01 22.45 13.66
N ASN A 351 28.15 23.43 12.76
CA ASN A 351 28.83 24.67 13.05
C ASN A 351 28.09 25.56 14.05
N GLN A 352 26.75 25.57 14.04
CA GLN A 352 25.94 26.38 14.96
C GLN A 352 26.10 25.86 16.39
N LEU A 353 26.09 24.59 16.57
CA LEU A 353 26.28 23.96 17.87
C LEU A 353 27.70 24.21 18.40
N TRP A 354 28.69 24.17 17.51
CA TRP A 354 30.06 24.53 17.89
C TRP A 354 30.17 25.98 18.42
N GLU A 355 29.50 26.94 17.78
CA GLU A 355 29.49 28.33 18.25
C GLU A 355 28.84 28.45 19.65
N LEU A 356 27.77 27.74 19.91
CA LEU A 356 27.12 27.67 21.23
C LEU A 356 28.04 27.05 22.29
N ILE A 357 28.81 26.02 21.96
CA ILE A 357 29.79 25.40 22.85
C ILE A 357 30.89 26.42 23.22
N GLU A 358 31.46 27.12 22.24
CA GLU A 358 32.50 28.11 22.50
C GLU A 358 31.97 29.30 23.32
N GLN A 359 30.73 29.72 23.09
CA GLN A 359 30.08 30.77 23.85
C GLN A 359 29.84 30.36 25.29
N THR A 360 29.22 29.19 25.51
CA THR A 360 28.89 28.68 26.87
C THR A 360 30.13 28.35 27.65
N ARG A 361 31.24 27.90 27.02
CA ARG A 361 32.51 27.66 27.68
C ARG A 361 33.07 28.94 28.32
N LYS A 362 33.04 30.06 27.56
CA LYS A 362 33.52 31.35 28.07
C LYS A 362 32.70 31.88 29.24
N LEU A 363 31.36 31.74 29.11
CA LEU A 363 30.45 32.20 30.17
C LEU A 363 30.54 31.30 31.42
N ALA A 364 30.76 30.01 31.28
CA ALA A 364 30.95 29.06 32.39
C ALA A 364 32.29 29.26 33.14
N GLU A 365 33.31 29.87 32.51
CA GLU A 365 34.57 30.27 33.17
C GLU A 365 34.39 31.53 34.04
N GLU A 366 33.34 32.32 33.80
CA GLU A 366 32.99 33.54 34.52
C GLU A 366 31.95 33.33 35.63
N GLU A 367 31.24 32.16 35.63
CA GLU A 367 30.25 31.73 36.62
C GLU A 367 30.89 31.28 37.93
#